data_5f2b21cd9725d81de1199f66f0cd0624
#
_entry.id   5f2b21cd9725d81de1199f66f0cd0624
#
_cell.length_a   1.000
_cell.length_b   1.000
_cell.length_c   1.000
_cell.angle_alpha   90.00
_cell.angle_beta   90.00
_cell.angle_gamma   90.00
#
_symmetry.space_group_name_H-M   'P 1'
#
loop_
_entity.id
_entity.type
_entity.pdbx_description
1 polymer ?
#
loop_
_entity_poly.entity_id
_entity_poly.type
_entity_poly.pdbx_seq_one_letter_code
_entity_poly.pdbx_strand_id
1 'polypeptide(L)'
;MDPVRSGKRTPNQLRPHKISIEPLDFADGSALIEVGRTRVLAAATIEERVPPFLRGTGRGWVTAEYAMLPRATEERTPRERVAGRISGRTQEIQRLVGRALRAVTDLQALGERQIIVDCDVLQADGGTRSASVTAGCVALGLALKKMMDRGLVGQMPLRHL
;
A
#
# COMPACT_ATOMS: atom_id res chain seq x y z
N MET A 1 -15.38 -21.57 -26.81
CA MET A 1 -14.26 -21.95 -25.91
C MET A 1 -14.08 -20.85 -24.91
N ASP A 2 -14.28 -21.13 -23.62
CA ASP A 2 -13.97 -20.14 -22.58
C ASP A 2 -12.48 -19.84 -22.58
N PRO A 3 -12.08 -18.56 -22.46
CA PRO A 3 -10.68 -18.20 -22.46
C PRO A 3 -9.98 -18.83 -21.25
N VAL A 4 -9.01 -19.70 -21.54
CA VAL A 4 -8.20 -20.34 -20.49
C VAL A 4 -7.22 -19.30 -19.92
N ARG A 5 -7.44 -18.91 -18.66
CA ARG A 5 -6.52 -18.02 -17.91
C ARG A 5 -5.24 -18.77 -17.51
N SER A 6 -4.15 -18.02 -17.29
CA SER A 6 -2.90 -18.56 -16.80
C SER A 6 -3.12 -19.43 -15.55
N GLY A 7 -2.47 -20.60 -15.50
CA GLY A 7 -2.67 -21.59 -14.43
C GLY A 7 -3.99 -22.37 -14.51
N LYS A 8 -4.63 -22.42 -15.69
CA LYS A 8 -5.90 -23.15 -15.93
C LYS A 8 -7.07 -22.70 -15.02
N ARG A 9 -7.07 -21.47 -14.55
CA ARG A 9 -8.11 -20.91 -13.68
C ARG A 9 -9.36 -20.55 -14.47
N THR A 10 -10.52 -20.70 -13.83
CA THR A 10 -11.80 -20.19 -14.34
C THR A 10 -11.82 -18.64 -14.32
N PRO A 11 -12.70 -17.97 -15.11
CA PRO A 11 -12.75 -16.50 -15.18
C PRO A 11 -12.92 -15.80 -13.82
N ASN A 12 -13.67 -16.37 -12.91
CA ASN A 12 -13.98 -15.86 -11.57
C ASN A 12 -13.09 -16.42 -10.45
N GLN A 13 -12.08 -17.24 -10.78
CA GLN A 13 -11.13 -17.78 -9.81
C GLN A 13 -9.94 -16.84 -9.61
N LEU A 14 -9.67 -16.44 -8.37
CA LEU A 14 -8.47 -15.69 -8.01
C LEU A 14 -7.20 -16.57 -8.15
N ARG A 15 -6.06 -15.94 -8.34
CA ARG A 15 -4.76 -16.61 -8.17
C ARG A 15 -4.62 -17.03 -6.70
N PRO A 16 -3.87 -18.12 -6.40
CA PRO A 16 -3.49 -18.42 -5.03
C PRO A 16 -2.89 -17.17 -4.37
N HIS A 17 -3.36 -16.83 -3.18
CA HIS A 17 -2.90 -15.63 -2.48
C HIS A 17 -2.66 -15.92 -1.02
N LYS A 18 -1.72 -15.18 -0.43
CA LYS A 18 -1.36 -15.22 0.98
C LYS A 18 -1.02 -13.81 1.44
N ILE A 19 -1.43 -13.45 2.65
CA ILE A 19 -1.04 -12.22 3.31
C ILE A 19 -0.36 -12.59 4.63
N SER A 20 0.86 -12.10 4.83
CA SER A 20 1.57 -12.19 6.10
C SER A 20 1.61 -10.78 6.71
N ILE A 21 1.18 -10.68 7.96
CA ILE A 21 1.15 -9.41 8.69
C ILE A 21 2.44 -9.22 9.50
N GLU A 22 2.79 -7.96 9.73
CA GLU A 22 3.92 -7.54 10.58
C GLU A 22 5.27 -8.17 10.20
N PRO A 23 5.63 -8.25 8.89
CA PRO A 23 6.94 -8.77 8.48
C PRO A 23 8.10 -7.81 8.79
N LEU A 24 7.82 -6.58 9.24
CA LEU A 24 8.81 -5.54 9.56
C LEU A 24 8.60 -5.02 10.98
N ASP A 25 9.61 -5.16 11.83
CA ASP A 25 9.55 -4.80 13.25
C ASP A 25 9.47 -3.28 13.51
N PHE A 26 10.06 -2.47 12.64
CA PHE A 26 10.14 -1.01 12.82
C PHE A 26 8.97 -0.25 12.21
N ALA A 27 8.17 -0.87 11.34
CA ALA A 27 6.99 -0.23 10.76
C ALA A 27 5.87 -0.07 11.81
N ASP A 28 5.04 0.96 11.64
CA ASP A 28 3.84 1.07 12.47
C ASP A 28 2.77 0.06 12.09
N GLY A 29 2.79 -0.40 10.86
CA GLY A 29 2.07 -1.55 10.37
C GLY A 29 2.70 -2.05 9.09
N SER A 30 2.75 -3.36 8.88
CA SER A 30 3.33 -3.91 7.65
C SER A 30 2.62 -5.18 7.20
N ALA A 31 2.65 -5.43 5.89
CA ALA A 31 2.07 -6.62 5.30
C ALA A 31 2.86 -7.05 4.05
N LEU A 32 3.04 -8.35 3.89
CA LEU A 32 3.53 -8.95 2.66
C LEU A 32 2.39 -9.71 1.99
N ILE A 33 2.07 -9.34 0.75
CA ILE A 33 1.11 -10.07 -0.06
C ILE A 33 1.84 -10.87 -1.15
N GLU A 34 1.40 -12.09 -1.33
CA GLU A 34 1.78 -12.98 -2.43
C GLU A 34 0.53 -13.31 -3.23
N VAL A 35 0.53 -13.06 -4.54
CA VAL A 35 -0.56 -13.37 -5.46
C VAL A 35 0.00 -14.09 -6.68
N GLY A 36 -0.10 -15.41 -6.69
CA GLY A 36 0.69 -16.23 -7.60
C GLY A 36 2.19 -16.01 -7.37
N ARG A 37 2.91 -15.54 -8.39
CA ARG A 37 4.33 -15.19 -8.27
C ARG A 37 4.58 -13.72 -7.93
N THR A 38 3.55 -12.88 -7.92
CA THR A 38 3.69 -11.48 -7.52
C THR A 38 3.83 -11.36 -6.01
N ARG A 39 4.82 -10.60 -5.54
CA ARG A 39 5.10 -10.32 -4.13
C ARG A 39 5.25 -8.84 -3.91
N VAL A 40 4.48 -8.28 -2.99
CA VAL A 40 4.55 -6.86 -2.62
C VAL A 40 4.63 -6.74 -1.11
N LEU A 41 5.63 -6.03 -0.64
CA LEU A 41 5.77 -5.60 0.75
C LEU A 41 5.19 -4.21 0.90
N ALA A 42 4.33 -4.00 1.90
CA ALA A 42 3.83 -2.69 2.27
C ALA A 42 4.20 -2.38 3.72
N ALA A 43 4.67 -1.15 3.96
CA ALA A 43 5.00 -0.62 5.27
C ALA A 43 4.30 0.71 5.49
N ALA A 44 3.64 0.88 6.63
CA ALA A 44 2.98 2.12 7.03
C ALA A 44 3.81 2.81 8.12
N THR A 45 4.01 4.11 7.95
CA THR A 45 4.68 5.00 8.92
C THR A 45 3.71 6.09 9.35
N ILE A 46 3.55 6.28 10.66
CA ILE A 46 2.74 7.35 11.24
C ILE A 46 3.65 8.56 11.50
N GLU A 47 3.25 9.73 11.02
CA GLU A 47 3.88 11.00 11.34
C GLU A 47 2.90 11.93 12.05
N GLU A 48 3.32 12.54 13.17
CA GLU A 48 2.50 13.49 13.94
C GLU A 48 2.54 14.90 13.32
N ARG A 49 2.42 14.96 12.02
CA ARG A 49 2.34 16.18 11.23
C ARG A 49 1.57 15.92 9.95
N VAL A 50 0.98 16.95 9.40
CA VAL A 50 0.31 16.91 8.09
C VAL A 50 1.07 17.74 7.07
N PRO A 51 0.86 17.49 5.78
CA PRO A 51 1.35 18.36 4.72
C PRO A 51 0.91 19.82 4.94
N PRO A 52 1.70 20.82 4.47
CA PRO A 52 1.42 22.24 4.73
C PRO A 52 0.00 22.70 4.38
N PHE A 53 -0.59 22.13 3.32
CA PHE A 53 -1.94 22.50 2.87
C PHE A 53 -3.08 22.00 3.78
N LEU A 54 -2.78 21.14 4.78
CA LEU A 54 -3.77 20.65 5.76
C LEU A 54 -3.56 21.17 7.18
N ARG A 55 -2.54 21.97 7.43
CA ARG A 55 -2.26 22.52 8.77
C ARG A 55 -3.42 23.38 9.24
N GLY A 56 -3.86 23.16 10.47
CA GLY A 56 -4.96 23.90 11.09
C GLY A 56 -6.36 23.52 10.58
N THR A 57 -6.48 22.46 9.78
CA THR A 57 -7.77 21.99 9.27
C THR A 57 -8.41 20.91 10.15
N GLY A 58 -7.67 20.38 11.12
CA GLY A 58 -8.10 19.24 11.95
C GLY A 58 -8.16 17.89 11.19
N ARG A 59 -7.67 17.85 9.95
CA ARG A 59 -7.75 16.67 9.08
C ARG A 59 -6.39 16.02 8.88
N GLY A 60 -6.39 14.71 8.91
CA GLY A 60 -5.24 13.90 8.58
C GLY A 60 -5.06 13.65 7.09
N TRP A 61 -4.00 12.93 6.77
CA TRP A 61 -3.66 12.56 5.40
C TRP A 61 -3.14 11.13 5.31
N VAL A 62 -3.44 10.47 4.20
CA VAL A 62 -2.81 9.19 3.83
C VAL A 62 -2.21 9.34 2.45
N THR A 63 -0.95 8.99 2.31
CA THR A 63 -0.25 8.98 1.02
C THR A 63 0.42 7.64 0.81
N ALA A 64 0.83 7.35 -0.42
CA ALA A 64 1.56 6.13 -0.73
C ALA A 64 2.72 6.42 -1.67
N GLU A 65 3.78 5.67 -1.48
CA GLU A 65 4.89 5.54 -2.41
C GLU A 65 4.89 4.13 -3.03
N TYR A 66 5.48 4.00 -4.20
CA TYR A 66 5.56 2.73 -4.90
C TYR A 66 6.91 2.59 -5.58
N ALA A 67 7.54 1.46 -5.41
CA ALA A 67 8.79 1.14 -6.09
C ALA A 67 8.82 -0.33 -6.51
N MET A 68 9.71 -0.65 -7.44
CA MET A 68 10.02 -2.03 -7.81
C MET A 68 11.51 -2.30 -7.59
N LEU A 69 11.84 -3.44 -7.03
CA LEU A 69 13.23 -3.88 -6.99
C LEU A 69 13.77 -4.07 -8.43
N PRO A 70 15.04 -3.78 -8.69
CA PRO A 70 15.63 -3.94 -10.02
C PRO A 70 15.45 -5.35 -10.63
N ARG A 71 15.41 -6.38 -9.81
CA ARG A 71 15.18 -7.78 -10.21
C ARG A 71 13.79 -8.28 -9.84
N ALA A 72 12.83 -7.40 -9.67
CA ALA A 72 11.43 -7.79 -9.52
C ALA A 72 10.86 -8.44 -10.79
N THR A 73 11.44 -8.16 -11.96
CA THR A 73 11.10 -8.70 -13.28
C THR A 73 12.16 -9.67 -13.78
N GLU A 74 11.85 -10.44 -14.82
CA GLU A 74 12.79 -11.42 -15.44
C GLU A 74 14.07 -10.75 -15.95
N GLU A 75 13.96 -9.53 -16.48
CA GLU A 75 15.09 -8.69 -16.80
C GLU A 75 15.32 -7.64 -15.73
N ARG A 76 16.60 -7.29 -15.48
CA ARG A 76 16.95 -6.25 -14.52
C ARG A 76 16.61 -4.87 -15.08
N THR A 77 15.81 -4.12 -14.34
CA THR A 77 15.55 -2.70 -14.63
C THR A 77 16.42 -1.81 -13.72
N PRO A 78 16.96 -0.69 -14.23
CA PRO A 78 17.67 0.28 -13.38
C PRO A 78 16.76 0.84 -12.27
N ARG A 79 17.33 1.21 -11.12
CA ARG A 79 16.59 1.98 -10.12
C ARG A 79 16.22 3.35 -10.68
N GLU A 80 14.96 3.75 -10.57
CA GLU A 80 14.46 5.04 -11.08
C GLU A 80 15.23 6.25 -10.52
N ARG A 81 15.63 6.17 -9.23
CA ARG A 81 16.44 7.22 -8.60
C ARG A 81 17.79 7.43 -9.32
N VAL A 82 18.40 6.37 -9.83
CA VAL A 82 19.66 6.45 -10.59
C VAL A 82 19.43 7.04 -11.99
N ALA A 83 18.26 6.80 -12.56
CA ALA A 83 17.85 7.38 -13.84
C ALA A 83 17.44 8.87 -13.73
N GLY A 84 17.47 9.47 -12.54
CA GLY A 84 17.20 10.89 -12.28
C GLY A 84 15.73 11.31 -12.40
N ARG A 85 14.81 10.39 -12.68
CA ARG A 85 13.37 10.67 -12.74
C ARG A 85 12.53 9.46 -12.39
N ILE A 86 11.40 9.72 -11.74
CA ILE A 86 10.37 8.72 -11.49
C ILE A 86 9.54 8.53 -12.76
N SER A 87 9.28 7.29 -13.15
CA SER A 87 8.48 7.00 -14.35
C SER A 87 7.01 7.41 -14.18
N GLY A 88 6.34 7.72 -15.29
CA GLY A 88 4.91 8.02 -15.26
C GLY A 88 4.07 6.86 -14.70
N ARG A 89 4.50 5.63 -14.92
CA ARG A 89 3.87 4.43 -14.35
C ARG A 89 3.96 4.42 -12.83
N THR A 90 5.13 4.66 -12.27
CA THR A 90 5.34 4.72 -10.82
C THR A 90 4.49 5.82 -10.19
N GLN A 91 4.49 7.02 -10.78
CA GLN A 91 3.66 8.13 -10.32
C GLN A 91 2.15 7.81 -10.38
N GLU A 92 1.70 7.18 -11.46
CA GLU A 92 0.31 6.75 -11.59
C GLU A 92 -0.09 5.78 -10.47
N ILE A 93 0.76 4.78 -10.19
CA ILE A 93 0.46 3.77 -9.18
C ILE A 93 0.49 4.36 -7.76
N GLN A 94 1.45 5.22 -7.44
CA GLN A 94 1.48 5.96 -6.17
C GLN A 94 0.17 6.72 -5.95
N ARG A 95 -0.30 7.45 -6.96
CA ARG A 95 -1.55 8.19 -6.89
C ARG A 95 -2.77 7.28 -6.76
N LEU A 96 -2.77 6.14 -7.44
CA LEU A 96 -3.84 5.14 -7.35
C LEU A 96 -3.94 4.57 -5.93
N VAL A 97 -2.82 4.06 -5.39
CA VAL A 97 -2.77 3.48 -4.03
C VAL A 97 -3.17 4.53 -3.00
N GLY A 98 -2.56 5.71 -3.03
CA GLY A 98 -2.88 6.80 -2.09
C GLY A 98 -4.36 7.19 -2.12
N ARG A 99 -4.98 7.29 -3.30
CA ARG A 99 -6.42 7.58 -3.41
C ARG A 99 -7.31 6.45 -2.90
N ALA A 100 -6.95 5.20 -3.20
CA ALA A 100 -7.69 4.04 -2.70
C ALA A 100 -7.68 4.00 -1.16
N LEU A 101 -6.51 4.19 -0.53
CA LEU A 101 -6.38 4.21 0.92
C LEU A 101 -7.13 5.40 1.55
N ARG A 102 -7.08 6.59 0.95
CA ARG A 102 -7.86 7.74 1.44
C ARG A 102 -9.37 7.55 1.34
N ALA A 103 -9.84 6.83 0.32
CA ALA A 103 -11.28 6.60 0.15
C ALA A 103 -11.88 5.78 1.30
N VAL A 104 -11.09 4.89 1.90
CA VAL A 104 -11.51 4.04 3.03
C VAL A 104 -11.11 4.59 4.39
N THR A 105 -10.44 5.76 4.47
CA THR A 105 -9.99 6.36 5.73
C THR A 105 -10.88 7.55 6.10
N ASP A 106 -11.29 7.63 7.35
CA ASP A 106 -11.86 8.84 7.93
C ASP A 106 -10.72 9.79 8.34
N LEU A 107 -10.46 10.76 7.46
CA LEU A 107 -9.37 11.71 7.65
C LEU A 107 -9.62 12.71 8.79
N GLN A 108 -10.88 12.91 9.22
CA GLN A 108 -11.19 13.73 10.39
C GLN A 108 -10.90 12.96 11.68
N ALA A 109 -11.32 11.69 11.74
CA ALA A 109 -11.04 10.84 12.89
C ALA A 109 -9.53 10.57 13.06
N LEU A 110 -8.75 10.62 11.95
CA LEU A 110 -7.29 10.53 12.00
C LEU A 110 -6.64 11.73 12.70
N GLY A 111 -7.27 12.94 12.62
CA GLY A 111 -6.70 14.19 13.13
C GLY A 111 -5.48 14.64 12.33
N GLU A 112 -4.79 15.69 12.77
CA GLU A 112 -3.63 16.27 12.05
C GLU A 112 -2.38 15.39 12.08
N ARG A 113 -2.51 14.19 11.54
CA ARG A 113 -1.43 13.21 11.33
C ARG A 113 -1.43 12.74 9.89
N GLN A 114 -0.27 12.31 9.41
CA GLN A 114 -0.25 11.60 8.13
C GLN A 114 0.26 10.18 8.30
N ILE A 115 -0.24 9.30 7.44
CA ILE A 115 0.30 7.96 7.28
C ILE A 115 0.86 7.85 5.87
N ILE A 116 2.13 7.46 5.78
CA ILE A 116 2.81 7.17 4.53
C ILE A 116 2.85 5.65 4.39
N VAL A 117 2.39 5.15 3.26
CA VAL A 117 2.43 3.71 2.95
C VAL A 117 3.38 3.47 1.80
N ASP A 118 4.50 2.85 2.11
CA ASP A 118 5.51 2.44 1.14
C ASP A 118 5.16 1.06 0.59
N CYS A 119 5.09 0.93 -0.73
CA CYS A 119 4.79 -0.33 -1.42
C CYS A 119 5.97 -0.74 -2.30
N ASP A 120 6.72 -1.75 -1.87
CA ASP A 120 7.85 -2.30 -2.59
C ASP A 120 7.50 -3.61 -3.28
N VAL A 121 7.59 -3.63 -4.61
CA VAL A 121 7.40 -4.86 -5.39
C VAL A 121 8.69 -5.66 -5.37
N LEU A 122 8.66 -6.79 -4.68
CA LEU A 122 9.78 -7.72 -4.58
C LEU A 122 9.87 -8.63 -5.81
N GLN A 123 8.70 -9.01 -6.35
CA GLN A 123 8.57 -9.81 -7.57
C GLN A 123 7.28 -9.45 -8.30
N ALA A 124 7.36 -9.25 -9.61
CA ALA A 124 6.25 -8.84 -10.46
C ALA A 124 5.90 -9.93 -11.48
N ASP A 125 4.69 -10.45 -11.38
CA ASP A 125 4.08 -11.40 -12.31
C ASP A 125 2.63 -10.99 -12.63
N GLY A 126 2.45 -9.68 -12.89
CA GLY A 126 1.14 -9.05 -13.11
C GLY A 126 0.37 -8.75 -11.80
N GLY A 127 -0.51 -7.74 -11.87
CA GLY A 127 -1.38 -7.36 -10.74
C GLY A 127 -0.68 -6.62 -9.60
N THR A 128 0.50 -6.02 -9.83
CA THR A 128 1.22 -5.28 -8.77
C THR A 128 0.41 -4.11 -8.22
N ARG A 129 -0.41 -3.42 -9.03
CA ARG A 129 -1.29 -2.33 -8.57
C ARG A 129 -2.29 -2.79 -7.51
N SER A 130 -3.05 -3.83 -7.83
CA SER A 130 -4.06 -4.38 -6.90
C SER A 130 -3.40 -5.01 -5.66
N ALA A 131 -2.28 -5.71 -5.83
CA ALA A 131 -1.51 -6.24 -4.71
C ALA A 131 -1.01 -5.12 -3.79
N SER A 132 -0.51 -4.00 -4.33
CA SER A 132 -0.08 -2.84 -3.54
C SER A 132 -1.23 -2.19 -2.78
N VAL A 133 -2.41 -2.04 -3.41
CA VAL A 133 -3.60 -1.52 -2.71
C VAL A 133 -4.00 -2.45 -1.56
N THR A 134 -4.02 -3.76 -1.80
CA THR A 134 -4.42 -4.74 -0.77
C THR A 134 -3.41 -4.78 0.39
N ALA A 135 -2.12 -4.92 0.10
CA ALA A 135 -1.09 -4.92 1.15
C ALA A 135 -1.05 -3.59 1.90
N GLY A 136 -1.16 -2.48 1.16
CA GLY A 136 -1.20 -1.13 1.74
C GLY A 136 -2.41 -0.92 2.66
N CYS A 137 -3.57 -1.47 2.30
CA CYS A 137 -4.77 -1.41 3.15
C CYS A 137 -4.58 -2.20 4.45
N VAL A 138 -3.96 -3.38 4.40
CA VAL A 138 -3.65 -4.17 5.59
C VAL A 138 -2.62 -3.46 6.47
N ALA A 139 -1.53 -2.95 5.88
CA ALA A 139 -0.50 -2.20 6.61
C ALA A 139 -1.09 -0.95 7.28
N LEU A 140 -1.93 -0.18 6.56
CA LEU A 140 -2.66 0.97 7.09
C LEU A 140 -3.56 0.57 8.27
N GLY A 141 -4.34 -0.51 8.14
CA GLY A 141 -5.23 -1.00 9.19
C GLY A 141 -4.47 -1.36 10.48
N LEU A 142 -3.30 -2.01 10.35
CA LEU A 142 -2.42 -2.34 11.48
C LEU A 142 -1.86 -1.08 12.15
N ALA A 143 -1.41 -0.09 11.35
CA ALA A 143 -0.94 1.19 11.88
C ALA A 143 -2.05 1.94 12.63
N LEU A 144 -3.26 1.99 12.07
CA LEU A 144 -4.42 2.61 12.73
C LEU A 144 -4.82 1.87 14.01
N LYS A 145 -4.75 0.54 14.01
CA LYS A 145 -4.96 -0.25 15.23
C LYS A 145 -3.92 0.12 16.29
N LYS A 146 -2.65 0.22 15.94
CA LYS A 146 -1.58 0.64 16.86
C LYS A 146 -1.79 2.05 17.41
N MET A 147 -2.37 2.96 16.61
CA MET A 147 -2.77 4.29 17.09
C MET A 147 -3.90 4.21 18.11
N MET A 148 -4.90 3.36 17.88
CA MET A 148 -5.99 3.13 18.87
C MET A 148 -5.43 2.56 20.17
N ASP A 149 -4.60 1.53 20.09
CA ASP A 149 -3.99 0.88 21.24
C ASP A 149 -3.15 1.85 22.09
N ARG A 150 -2.60 2.89 21.46
CA ARG A 150 -1.87 4.00 22.11
C ARG A 150 -2.76 5.17 22.56
N GLY A 151 -4.06 5.12 22.32
CA GLY A 151 -4.99 6.20 22.67
C GLY A 151 -4.84 7.47 21.82
N LEU A 152 -4.17 7.40 20.66
CA LEU A 152 -3.95 8.54 19.76
C LEU A 152 -5.20 8.90 18.94
N VAL A 153 -6.10 7.95 18.75
CA VAL A 153 -7.41 8.12 18.10
C VAL A 153 -8.48 7.43 18.93
N GLY A 154 -9.68 8.06 19.00
CA GLY A 154 -10.77 7.57 19.84
C GLY A 154 -11.59 6.43 19.21
N GLN A 155 -11.49 6.26 17.89
CA GLN A 155 -12.18 5.21 17.13
C GLN A 155 -11.34 4.80 15.93
N MET A 156 -11.62 3.62 15.36
CA MET A 156 -10.95 3.14 14.16
C MET A 156 -11.23 4.06 12.97
N PRO A 157 -10.22 4.77 12.41
CA PRO A 157 -10.43 5.67 11.29
C PRO A 157 -10.57 4.95 9.94
N LEU A 158 -11.04 3.71 9.91
CA LEU A 158 -11.40 2.98 8.69
C LEU A 158 -12.91 2.98 8.52
N ARG A 159 -13.37 3.35 7.33
CA ARG A 159 -14.77 3.23 6.95
C ARG A 159 -15.07 1.77 6.65
N HIS A 160 -16.22 1.30 7.10
CA HIS A 160 -16.75 0.02 6.64
C HIS A 160 -17.13 0.15 5.16
N LEU A 161 -16.69 -0.80 4.36
CA LEU A 161 -17.08 -0.95 2.97
C LEU A 161 -18.39 -1.73 2.88
#